data_3ed1a9d648e6565b4d2e70c1e10fc465
#
_entry.id   3ed1a9d648e6565b4d2e70c1e10fc465
#
_cell.length_a   1.000
_cell.length_b   1.000
_cell.length_c   1.000
_cell.angle_alpha   90.00
_cell.angle_beta   90.00
_cell.angle_gamma   90.00
#
_symmetry.space_group_name_H-M   'P 1'
#
loop_
_entity.id
_entity.type
_entity.pdbx_description
1 polymer ?
#
loop_
_entity_poly.entity_id
_entity_poly.type
_entity_poly.pdbx_seq_one_letter_code
_entity_poly.pdbx_strand_id
1 'polypeptide(L)'
;GAGGIFPYQLDWARQLYDEGYVVLFVDSYCKRKLLCEHDSPDNDPKRRKAVNRWKDITPPQRSADSFAAFEYLVQQDFVKKDKISLMGFSWGATSGMMSIDPRVKELFSPTNGGFHSLIAMYPNSKYWTVMGRMWRGITNVNITIPTLILAGEKDEAESIDVYKELQQLAEKNTYPLSVILYPDSYRKFDEKREKHSVTVNNVTLTKAYNKNAHEDSI
;
A
#
# COMPACT_ATOMS: atom_id res chain seq x y z
N GLY A 1 1.38 4.21 -4.73
CA GLY A 1 1.08 5.29 -3.79
C GLY A 1 0.05 6.28 -4.32
N ALA A 2 -0.18 7.40 -3.63
CA ALA A 2 -1.13 8.44 -4.03
C ALA A 2 -0.72 9.20 -5.31
N GLY A 3 0.54 9.16 -5.68
CA GLY A 3 1.08 9.78 -6.91
C GLY A 3 1.40 8.77 -8.02
N GLY A 4 0.78 7.60 -8.02
CA GLY A 4 1.06 6.54 -8.99
C GLY A 4 2.23 5.65 -8.58
N ILE A 5 2.97 5.15 -9.56
CA ILE A 5 4.17 4.32 -9.40
C ILE A 5 5.39 5.27 -9.35
N PHE A 6 6.29 5.04 -8.41
CA PHE A 6 7.51 5.84 -8.20
C PHE A 6 8.76 4.99 -8.48
N PRO A 7 9.90 5.61 -8.86
CA PRO A 7 11.14 4.89 -9.15
C PRO A 7 11.59 3.93 -8.03
N TYR A 8 11.54 4.34 -6.75
CA TYR A 8 11.95 3.48 -5.64
C TYR A 8 11.09 2.20 -5.51
N GLN A 9 9.83 2.25 -5.96
CA GLN A 9 8.98 1.04 -6.01
C GLN A 9 9.39 0.09 -7.12
N LEU A 10 10.00 0.60 -8.21
CA LEU A 10 10.62 -0.24 -9.23
C LEU A 10 11.89 -0.93 -8.70
N ASP A 11 12.62 -0.28 -7.79
CA ASP A 11 13.76 -0.90 -7.12
C ASP A 11 13.31 -2.07 -6.24
N TRP A 12 12.20 -1.92 -5.48
CA TRP A 12 11.57 -3.04 -4.78
C TRP A 12 11.18 -4.19 -5.71
N ALA A 13 10.62 -3.87 -6.87
CA ALA A 13 10.28 -4.91 -7.84
C ALA A 13 11.49 -5.67 -8.38
N ARG A 14 12.60 -4.97 -8.63
CA ARG A 14 13.86 -5.61 -9.04
C ARG A 14 14.38 -6.54 -7.98
N GLN A 15 14.40 -6.10 -6.70
CA GLN A 15 14.83 -6.94 -5.58
C GLN A 15 13.97 -8.20 -5.47
N LEU A 16 12.64 -8.08 -5.52
CA LEU A 16 11.74 -9.23 -5.49
C LEU A 16 11.94 -10.15 -6.71
N TYR A 17 12.19 -9.58 -7.88
CA TYR A 17 12.48 -10.36 -9.08
C TYR A 17 13.80 -11.14 -8.95
N ASP A 18 14.85 -10.53 -8.40
CA ASP A 18 16.14 -11.16 -8.15
C ASP A 18 16.03 -12.32 -7.14
N GLU A 19 15.07 -12.24 -6.22
CA GLU A 19 14.69 -13.31 -5.29
C GLU A 19 13.76 -14.38 -5.91
N GLY A 20 13.46 -14.27 -7.21
CA GLY A 20 12.70 -15.26 -7.96
C GLY A 20 11.17 -15.08 -7.94
N TYR A 21 10.67 -13.92 -7.50
CA TYR A 21 9.25 -13.62 -7.58
C TYR A 21 8.83 -13.08 -8.94
N VAL A 22 7.62 -13.42 -9.36
CA VAL A 22 6.94 -12.72 -10.45
C VAL A 22 6.30 -11.46 -9.89
N VAL A 23 6.62 -10.30 -10.45
CA VAL A 23 6.12 -9.00 -9.97
C VAL A 23 5.22 -8.35 -11.00
N LEU A 24 4.01 -8.00 -10.59
CA LEU A 24 3.02 -7.26 -11.39
C LEU A 24 2.69 -5.93 -10.72
N PHE A 25 2.98 -4.83 -11.41
CA PHE A 25 2.53 -3.51 -10.95
C PHE A 25 1.10 -3.23 -11.37
N VAL A 26 0.25 -2.88 -10.38
CA VAL A 26 -1.12 -2.43 -10.62
C VAL A 26 -1.14 -0.92 -10.76
N ASP A 27 -1.32 -0.43 -12.00
CA ASP A 27 -1.44 1.00 -12.28
C ASP A 27 -2.90 1.44 -12.32
N SER A 28 -3.37 1.98 -11.22
CA SER A 28 -4.72 2.53 -11.10
C SER A 28 -4.88 3.91 -11.76
N TYR A 29 -3.81 4.54 -12.25
CA TYR A 29 -3.80 5.94 -12.69
C TYR A 29 -3.87 6.09 -14.21
N CYS A 30 -3.09 5.31 -14.97
CA CYS A 30 -2.92 5.51 -16.40
C CYS A 30 -4.24 5.33 -17.17
N LYS A 31 -4.95 4.24 -16.95
CA LYS A 31 -6.26 3.99 -17.59
C LYS A 31 -7.32 5.06 -17.27
N ARG A 32 -7.15 5.74 -16.12
CA ARG A 32 -8.02 6.85 -15.69
C ARG A 32 -7.52 8.22 -16.17
N LYS A 33 -6.49 8.26 -17.03
CA LYS A 33 -5.90 9.47 -17.61
C LYS A 33 -5.40 10.47 -16.56
N LEU A 34 -4.91 9.98 -15.43
CA LEU A 34 -4.35 10.80 -14.35
C LEU A 34 -2.83 10.93 -14.45
N LEU A 35 -2.13 9.82 -14.63
CA LEU A 35 -0.69 9.76 -14.78
C LEU A 35 -0.29 8.43 -15.43
N CYS A 36 0.52 8.47 -16.49
CA CYS A 36 1.07 7.26 -17.14
C CYS A 36 2.60 7.20 -17.09
N GLU A 37 3.26 8.22 -16.56
CA GLU A 37 4.71 8.29 -16.45
C GLU A 37 5.12 7.73 -15.08
N HIS A 38 5.96 6.69 -15.07
CA HIS A 38 6.35 5.98 -13.84
C HIS A 38 7.72 6.40 -13.32
N ASP A 39 8.55 6.98 -14.16
CA ASP A 39 9.93 7.38 -13.90
C ASP A 39 10.09 8.88 -13.55
N SER A 40 9.00 9.64 -13.59
CA SER A 40 9.05 11.06 -13.27
C SER A 40 9.29 11.30 -11.78
N PRO A 41 10.09 12.33 -11.42
CA PRO A 41 10.40 12.63 -10.03
C PRO A 41 9.21 13.20 -9.26
N ASP A 42 9.27 13.20 -7.93
CA ASP A 42 8.24 13.72 -7.03
C ASP A 42 7.83 15.17 -7.30
N ASN A 43 8.77 15.99 -7.82
CA ASN A 43 8.53 17.39 -8.12
C ASN A 43 7.96 17.65 -9.52
N ASP A 44 7.75 16.61 -10.33
CA ASP A 44 7.09 16.72 -11.63
C ASP A 44 5.69 17.33 -11.49
N PRO A 45 5.35 18.38 -12.25
CA PRO A 45 4.03 19.01 -12.17
C PRO A 45 2.86 18.06 -12.46
N LYS A 46 3.03 17.10 -13.37
CA LYS A 46 1.99 16.08 -13.68
C LYS A 46 1.80 15.15 -12.49
N ARG A 47 2.89 14.71 -11.85
CA ARG A 47 2.84 13.89 -10.63
C ARG A 47 2.20 14.65 -9.48
N ARG A 48 2.53 15.91 -9.26
CA ARG A 48 1.87 16.77 -8.27
C ARG A 48 0.38 16.88 -8.52
N LYS A 49 -0.03 17.06 -9.78
CA LYS A 49 -1.45 17.07 -10.16
C LYS A 49 -2.13 15.75 -9.85
N ALA A 50 -1.50 14.62 -10.14
CA ALA A 50 -2.02 13.29 -9.80
C ALA A 50 -2.11 13.10 -8.27
N VAL A 51 -1.08 13.52 -7.51
CA VAL A 51 -1.10 13.48 -6.05
C VAL A 51 -2.24 14.32 -5.47
N ASN A 52 -2.49 15.51 -6.00
CA ASN A 52 -3.60 16.37 -5.53
C ASN A 52 -4.98 15.75 -5.84
N ARG A 53 -5.06 14.86 -6.83
CA ARG A 53 -6.27 14.13 -7.23
C ARG A 53 -6.34 12.71 -6.66
N TRP A 54 -5.52 12.37 -5.67
CA TRP A 54 -5.48 11.02 -5.10
C TRP A 54 -6.86 10.54 -4.60
N LYS A 55 -7.74 11.46 -4.18
CA LYS A 55 -9.11 11.16 -3.74
C LYS A 55 -10.02 10.71 -4.87
N ASP A 56 -9.68 11.01 -6.13
CA ASP A 56 -10.47 10.62 -7.30
C ASP A 56 -10.41 9.11 -7.56
N ILE A 57 -9.40 8.43 -6.97
CA ILE A 57 -9.28 6.97 -6.99
C ILE A 57 -9.34 6.47 -5.55
N THR A 58 -10.49 6.02 -5.17
CA THR A 58 -10.78 5.56 -3.82
C THR A 58 -10.14 4.19 -3.53
N PRO A 59 -9.91 3.83 -2.25
CA PRO A 59 -9.42 2.49 -1.90
C PRO A 59 -10.28 1.34 -2.46
N PRO A 60 -11.63 1.41 -2.48
CA PRO A 60 -12.45 0.39 -3.13
C PRO A 60 -12.15 0.19 -4.61
N GLN A 61 -11.98 1.30 -5.37
CA GLN A 61 -11.63 1.21 -6.79
C GLN A 61 -10.27 0.56 -7.00
N ARG A 62 -9.31 0.85 -6.11
CA ARG A 62 -7.98 0.22 -6.16
C ARG A 62 -8.01 -1.24 -5.71
N SER A 63 -8.90 -1.60 -4.79
CA SER A 63 -9.14 -3.00 -4.43
C SER A 63 -9.69 -3.77 -5.63
N ALA A 64 -10.65 -3.21 -6.37
CA ALA A 64 -11.13 -3.81 -7.62
C ALA A 64 -10.00 -3.99 -8.65
N ASP A 65 -9.11 -2.99 -8.82
CA ASP A 65 -7.92 -3.11 -9.68
C ASP A 65 -6.98 -4.25 -9.20
N SER A 66 -6.81 -4.40 -7.88
CA SER A 66 -5.98 -5.46 -7.30
C SER A 66 -6.57 -6.84 -7.56
N PHE A 67 -7.89 -7.01 -7.44
CA PHE A 67 -8.55 -8.28 -7.77
C PHE A 67 -8.52 -8.57 -9.27
N ALA A 68 -8.65 -7.57 -10.14
CA ALA A 68 -8.47 -7.75 -11.58
C ALA A 68 -7.05 -8.24 -11.92
N ALA A 69 -6.03 -7.71 -11.23
CA ALA A 69 -4.66 -8.20 -11.35
C ALA A 69 -4.49 -9.62 -10.81
N PHE A 70 -5.13 -9.96 -9.70
CA PHE A 70 -5.17 -11.32 -9.16
C PHE A 70 -5.76 -12.30 -10.19
N GLU A 71 -6.93 -12.00 -10.75
CA GLU A 71 -7.59 -12.84 -11.76
C GLU A 71 -6.73 -13.01 -13.02
N TYR A 72 -5.97 -12.00 -13.41
CA TYR A 72 -4.99 -12.11 -14.49
C TYR A 72 -3.87 -13.08 -14.14
N LEU A 73 -3.30 -12.96 -12.93
CA LEU A 73 -2.18 -13.80 -12.48
C LEU A 73 -2.55 -15.27 -12.34
N VAL A 74 -3.74 -15.59 -11.84
CA VAL A 74 -4.17 -17.01 -11.69
C VAL A 74 -4.35 -17.73 -13.02
N GLN A 75 -4.42 -17.01 -14.13
CA GLN A 75 -4.50 -17.56 -15.48
C GLN A 75 -3.12 -17.88 -16.08
N GLN A 76 -2.02 -17.42 -15.43
CA GLN A 76 -0.67 -17.62 -15.95
C GLN A 76 -0.11 -18.97 -15.46
N ASP A 77 0.43 -19.77 -16.36
CA ASP A 77 0.96 -21.12 -16.04
C ASP A 77 2.22 -21.08 -15.17
N PHE A 78 2.99 -19.98 -15.25
CA PHE A 78 4.21 -19.77 -14.47
C PHE A 78 3.96 -19.21 -13.06
N VAL A 79 2.70 -18.94 -12.69
CA VAL A 79 2.34 -18.38 -11.37
C VAL A 79 1.84 -19.47 -10.42
N LYS A 80 2.38 -19.50 -9.21
CA LYS A 80 1.84 -20.31 -8.12
C LYS A 80 0.58 -19.62 -7.58
N LYS A 81 -0.58 -20.13 -7.99
CA LYS A 81 -1.89 -19.48 -7.78
C LYS A 81 -2.27 -19.30 -6.30
N ASP A 82 -1.76 -20.18 -5.43
CA ASP A 82 -1.94 -20.16 -3.97
C ASP A 82 -0.91 -19.29 -3.23
N LYS A 83 0.03 -18.65 -3.96
CA LYS A 83 1.13 -17.83 -3.42
C LYS A 83 1.13 -16.39 -3.94
N ILE A 84 0.00 -15.89 -4.40
CA ILE A 84 -0.13 -14.51 -4.86
C ILE A 84 -0.30 -13.60 -3.66
N SER A 85 0.66 -12.70 -3.45
CA SER A 85 0.69 -11.76 -2.34
C SER A 85 0.54 -10.32 -2.82
N LEU A 86 0.08 -9.44 -1.95
CA LEU A 86 0.03 -8.01 -2.19
C LEU A 86 1.21 -7.31 -1.51
N MET A 87 1.77 -6.32 -2.18
CA MET A 87 2.61 -5.30 -1.57
C MET A 87 2.09 -3.92 -1.91
N GLY A 88 1.93 -3.07 -0.91
CA GLY A 88 1.39 -1.73 -1.10
C GLY A 88 2.18 -0.65 -0.39
N PHE A 89 2.21 0.56 -0.95
CA PHE A 89 2.91 1.72 -0.39
C PHE A 89 1.94 2.86 -0.15
N SER A 90 1.90 3.42 1.06
CA SER A 90 1.07 4.57 1.39
C SER A 90 -0.41 4.30 1.07
N TRP A 91 -1.02 5.06 0.18
CA TRP A 91 -2.40 4.87 -0.29
C TRP A 91 -2.63 3.50 -0.96
N GLY A 92 -1.58 2.92 -1.55
CA GLY A 92 -1.58 1.54 -2.04
C GLY A 92 -1.62 0.51 -0.92
N ALA A 93 -0.90 0.77 0.17
CA ALA A 93 -0.94 -0.07 1.37
C ALA A 93 -2.33 -0.04 2.04
N THR A 94 -2.93 1.15 2.13
CA THR A 94 -4.32 1.33 2.61
C THR A 94 -5.31 0.53 1.75
N SER A 95 -5.15 0.57 0.42
CA SER A 95 -5.99 -0.21 -0.50
C SER A 95 -5.73 -1.72 -0.37
N GLY A 96 -4.48 -2.12 -0.15
CA GLY A 96 -4.10 -3.51 0.14
C GLY A 96 -4.77 -4.01 1.42
N MET A 97 -4.71 -3.23 2.50
CA MET A 97 -5.42 -3.55 3.75
C MET A 97 -6.92 -3.76 3.52
N MET A 98 -7.55 -2.90 2.70
CA MET A 98 -8.95 -3.08 2.34
C MET A 98 -9.16 -4.37 1.52
N SER A 99 -8.27 -4.68 0.58
CA SER A 99 -8.41 -5.84 -0.32
C SER A 99 -8.36 -7.19 0.41
N ILE A 100 -7.73 -7.25 1.58
CA ILE A 100 -7.67 -8.50 2.37
C ILE A 100 -8.90 -8.73 3.26
N ASP A 101 -9.80 -7.75 3.35
CA ASP A 101 -11.03 -7.91 4.11
C ASP A 101 -12.00 -8.85 3.36
N PRO A 102 -12.52 -9.90 4.01
CA PRO A 102 -13.43 -10.86 3.37
C PRO A 102 -14.66 -10.20 2.73
N ARG A 103 -15.16 -9.12 3.32
CA ARG A 103 -16.32 -8.38 2.79
C ARG A 103 -16.00 -7.69 1.46
N VAL A 104 -14.75 -7.23 1.28
CA VAL A 104 -14.28 -6.60 0.05
C VAL A 104 -13.93 -7.65 -1.00
N LYS A 105 -13.34 -8.77 -0.56
CA LYS A 105 -13.11 -9.94 -1.40
C LYS A 105 -14.40 -10.42 -2.06
N GLU A 106 -15.47 -10.61 -1.27
CA GLU A 106 -16.78 -11.03 -1.77
C GLU A 106 -17.34 -10.09 -2.85
N LEU A 107 -17.05 -8.79 -2.77
CA LEU A 107 -17.52 -7.80 -3.73
C LEU A 107 -16.74 -7.80 -5.05
N PHE A 108 -15.44 -8.09 -5.02
CA PHE A 108 -14.56 -7.83 -6.16
C PHE A 108 -13.84 -9.06 -6.72
N SER A 109 -13.92 -10.22 -6.08
CA SER A 109 -13.31 -11.45 -6.57
C SER A 109 -14.37 -12.36 -7.23
N PRO A 110 -14.46 -12.39 -8.56
CA PRO A 110 -15.45 -13.23 -9.26
C PRO A 110 -15.20 -14.73 -9.08
N THR A 111 -13.95 -15.14 -8.88
CA THR A 111 -13.57 -16.55 -8.64
C THR A 111 -13.56 -16.91 -7.15
N ASN A 112 -13.91 -15.98 -6.27
CA ASN A 112 -13.74 -16.09 -4.83
C ASN A 112 -12.28 -16.41 -4.40
N GLY A 113 -11.31 -16.18 -5.29
CA GLY A 113 -9.89 -16.23 -5.02
C GLY A 113 -9.45 -15.13 -4.07
N GLY A 114 -8.26 -15.22 -3.50
CA GLY A 114 -7.77 -14.21 -2.57
C GLY A 114 -6.26 -14.26 -2.41
N PHE A 115 -5.74 -13.19 -1.85
CA PHE A 115 -4.31 -13.04 -1.64
C PHE A 115 -3.81 -13.95 -0.52
N HIS A 116 -2.58 -14.43 -0.67
CA HIS A 116 -1.90 -15.29 0.31
C HIS A 116 -1.40 -14.48 1.51
N SER A 117 -0.86 -13.29 1.26
CA SER A 117 -0.36 -12.38 2.30
C SER A 117 -0.35 -10.92 1.83
N LEU A 118 -0.10 -10.00 2.76
CA LEU A 118 0.03 -8.57 2.49
C LEU A 118 1.26 -8.00 3.19
N ILE A 119 2.05 -7.21 2.45
CA ILE A 119 3.04 -6.28 2.99
C ILE A 119 2.53 -4.86 2.77
N ALA A 120 2.29 -4.13 3.86
CA ALA A 120 1.74 -2.78 3.84
C ALA A 120 2.76 -1.77 4.37
N MET A 121 3.37 -1.01 3.44
CA MET A 121 4.35 0.02 3.76
C MET A 121 3.64 1.31 4.14
N TYR A 122 3.76 1.72 5.39
CA TYR A 122 3.20 2.98 5.95
C TYR A 122 1.78 3.32 5.47
N PRO A 123 0.76 2.42 5.70
CA PRO A 123 -0.62 2.66 5.31
C PRO A 123 -1.23 3.86 6.06
N ASN A 124 -2.28 4.47 5.51
CA ASN A 124 -3.03 5.53 6.19
C ASN A 124 -4.38 5.02 6.70
N SER A 125 -4.82 5.54 7.85
CA SER A 125 -6.10 5.23 8.50
C SER A 125 -7.21 6.20 8.11
N LYS A 126 -7.35 6.57 6.85
CA LYS A 126 -8.43 7.51 6.48
C LYS A 126 -9.77 6.82 6.38
N TYR A 127 -10.82 7.53 6.78
CA TYR A 127 -12.20 7.09 6.64
C TYR A 127 -12.63 7.11 5.17
N TRP A 128 -13.43 6.14 4.75
CA TRP A 128 -14.13 6.14 3.46
C TRP A 128 -15.43 5.37 3.55
N THR A 129 -16.28 5.57 2.57
CA THR A 129 -17.56 4.87 2.46
C THR A 129 -17.50 3.85 1.34
N VAL A 130 -17.88 2.61 1.64
CA VAL A 130 -18.02 1.53 0.68
C VAL A 130 -19.47 1.06 0.73
N MET A 131 -20.19 1.13 -0.40
CA MET A 131 -21.59 0.71 -0.52
C MET A 131 -22.49 1.25 0.61
N GLY A 132 -22.35 2.53 0.95
CA GLY A 132 -23.13 3.19 1.99
C GLY A 132 -22.71 2.88 3.44
N ARG A 133 -21.69 2.05 3.63
CA ARG A 133 -21.11 1.77 4.95
C ARG A 133 -19.83 2.56 5.16
N MET A 134 -19.73 3.25 6.28
CA MET A 134 -18.51 3.96 6.64
C MET A 134 -17.47 2.96 7.17
N TRP A 135 -16.25 3.03 6.59
CA TRP A 135 -15.09 2.28 7.05
C TRP A 135 -14.17 3.22 7.83
N ARG A 136 -13.79 2.80 9.01
CA ARG A 136 -12.90 3.55 9.87
C ARG A 136 -11.42 3.24 9.54
N GLY A 137 -11.04 3.49 8.30
CA GLY A 137 -9.68 3.27 7.86
C GLY A 137 -9.20 1.83 8.05
N ILE A 138 -7.90 1.66 8.26
CA ILE A 138 -7.26 0.35 8.38
C ILE A 138 -7.61 -0.39 9.67
N THR A 139 -8.07 0.31 10.72
CA THR A 139 -8.47 -0.31 12.00
C THR A 139 -9.83 -1.01 11.94
N ASN A 140 -10.57 -0.86 10.85
CA ASN A 140 -11.86 -1.55 10.63
C ASN A 140 -11.74 -2.76 9.67
N VAL A 141 -10.52 -3.14 9.30
CA VAL A 141 -10.27 -4.27 8.42
C VAL A 141 -10.30 -5.57 9.23
N ASN A 142 -11.02 -6.57 8.73
CA ASN A 142 -10.95 -7.93 9.25
C ASN A 142 -9.76 -8.65 8.60
N ILE A 143 -8.67 -8.81 9.35
CA ILE A 143 -7.40 -9.35 8.86
C ILE A 143 -7.42 -10.87 9.02
N THR A 144 -7.54 -11.58 7.91
CA THR A 144 -7.67 -13.04 7.89
C THR A 144 -6.48 -13.77 7.25
N ILE A 145 -5.54 -13.02 6.69
CA ILE A 145 -4.33 -13.58 6.05
C ILE A 145 -3.07 -12.96 6.67
N PRO A 146 -1.91 -13.62 6.59
CA PRO A 146 -0.65 -13.06 7.08
C PRO A 146 -0.42 -11.65 6.55
N THR A 147 -0.28 -10.71 7.47
CA THR A 147 -0.15 -9.28 7.15
C THR A 147 1.01 -8.68 7.91
N LEU A 148 1.89 -7.99 7.20
CA LEU A 148 3.01 -7.25 7.76
C LEU A 148 2.82 -5.76 7.47
N ILE A 149 2.82 -4.94 8.52
CA ILE A 149 2.83 -3.48 8.41
C ILE A 149 4.20 -2.97 8.81
N LEU A 150 4.80 -2.14 7.96
CA LEU A 150 6.08 -1.49 8.19
C LEU A 150 5.87 0.03 8.16
N ALA A 151 6.22 0.72 9.24
CA ALA A 151 6.02 2.17 9.35
C ALA A 151 7.11 2.85 10.17
N GLY A 152 7.34 4.13 9.92
CA GLY A 152 8.27 4.94 10.69
C GLY A 152 7.58 5.64 11.86
N GLU A 153 8.23 5.73 13.02
CA GLU A 153 7.68 6.40 14.20
C GLU A 153 7.52 7.92 14.01
N LYS A 154 8.28 8.51 13.07
CA LYS A 154 8.20 9.94 12.70
C LYS A 154 7.33 10.20 11.45
N ASP A 155 6.42 9.26 11.12
CA ASP A 155 5.48 9.48 10.01
C ASP A 155 4.48 10.59 10.36
N GLU A 156 4.55 11.71 9.63
CA GLU A 156 3.69 12.88 9.84
C GLU A 156 2.32 12.76 9.12
N ALA A 157 2.15 11.73 8.28
CA ALA A 157 0.90 11.50 7.55
C ALA A 157 -0.04 10.54 8.28
N GLU A 158 0.47 9.77 9.25
CA GLU A 158 -0.28 8.85 10.08
C GLU A 158 0.26 8.83 11.51
N SER A 159 -0.63 8.79 12.49
CA SER A 159 -0.23 8.70 13.88
C SER A 159 0.28 7.29 14.23
N ILE A 160 1.34 7.22 15.01
CA ILE A 160 1.83 5.97 15.60
C ILE A 160 0.74 5.26 16.42
N ASP A 161 -0.19 6.01 17.01
CA ASP A 161 -1.27 5.46 17.84
C ASP A 161 -2.21 4.56 17.04
N VAL A 162 -2.39 4.82 15.75
CA VAL A 162 -3.17 3.94 14.86
C VAL A 162 -2.52 2.57 14.72
N TYR A 163 -1.20 2.52 14.61
CA TYR A 163 -0.47 1.25 14.51
C TYR A 163 -0.49 0.50 15.85
N LYS A 164 -0.42 1.20 16.97
CA LYS A 164 -0.60 0.61 18.32
C LYS A 164 -2.03 0.08 18.51
N GLU A 165 -3.05 0.82 18.04
CA GLU A 165 -4.44 0.34 18.05
C GLU A 165 -4.56 -0.95 17.22
N LEU A 166 -3.93 -1.02 16.05
CA LEU A 166 -3.91 -2.23 15.23
C LEU A 166 -3.25 -3.42 15.93
N GLN A 167 -2.13 -3.22 16.63
CA GLN A 167 -1.49 -4.28 17.41
C GLN A 167 -2.44 -4.80 18.50
N GLN A 168 -3.11 -3.91 19.25
CA GLN A 168 -4.10 -4.30 20.27
C GLN A 168 -5.30 -5.04 19.66
N LEU A 169 -5.78 -4.59 18.49
CA LEU A 169 -6.87 -5.26 17.78
C LEU A 169 -6.44 -6.65 17.29
N ALA A 170 -5.19 -6.79 16.85
CA ALA A 170 -4.64 -8.07 16.41
C ALA A 170 -4.58 -9.08 17.55
N GLU A 171 -4.07 -8.67 18.71
CA GLU A 171 -4.05 -9.50 19.91
C GLU A 171 -5.47 -9.91 20.35
N LYS A 172 -6.39 -8.94 20.44
CA LYS A 172 -7.77 -9.18 20.86
C LYS A 172 -8.52 -10.13 19.94
N ASN A 173 -8.33 -10.04 18.64
CA ASN A 173 -9.06 -10.79 17.62
C ASN A 173 -8.26 -11.98 17.06
N THR A 174 -7.05 -12.21 17.54
CA THR A 174 -6.12 -13.25 17.04
C THR A 174 -5.85 -13.09 15.54
N TYR A 175 -5.66 -11.85 15.08
CA TYR A 175 -5.34 -11.58 13.68
C TYR A 175 -3.89 -11.99 13.35
N PRO A 176 -3.63 -12.56 12.18
CA PRO A 176 -2.28 -12.86 11.70
C PRO A 176 -1.57 -11.58 11.21
N LEU A 177 -1.38 -10.62 12.13
CA LEU A 177 -0.80 -9.30 11.88
C LEU A 177 0.48 -9.09 12.67
N SER A 178 1.52 -8.67 11.98
CA SER A 178 2.74 -8.11 12.57
C SER A 178 2.86 -6.63 12.18
N VAL A 179 3.25 -5.79 13.14
CA VAL A 179 3.52 -4.36 12.92
C VAL A 179 4.93 -4.07 13.42
N ILE A 180 5.79 -3.60 12.51
CA ILE A 180 7.15 -3.16 12.82
C ILE A 180 7.20 -1.64 12.70
N LEU A 181 7.58 -0.97 13.77
CA LEU A 181 7.78 0.46 13.85
C LEU A 181 9.27 0.77 13.90
N TYR A 182 9.76 1.52 12.92
CA TYR A 182 11.16 1.89 12.83
C TYR A 182 11.42 3.21 13.56
N PRO A 183 12.22 3.19 14.64
CA PRO A 183 12.63 4.40 15.34
C PRO A 183 13.31 5.38 14.38
N ASP A 184 13.11 6.67 14.63
CA ASP A 184 13.74 7.77 13.87
C ASP A 184 13.45 7.79 12.36
N SER A 185 12.52 6.97 11.89
CA SER A 185 12.15 6.88 10.49
C SER A 185 10.92 7.71 10.14
N TYR A 186 11.02 8.44 9.06
CA TYR A 186 9.92 9.20 8.45
C TYR A 186 9.16 8.32 7.45
N ARG A 187 8.04 8.86 6.94
CA ARG A 187 7.33 8.24 5.83
C ARG A 187 8.22 8.09 4.61
N LYS A 188 8.12 6.97 3.89
CA LYS A 188 8.98 6.60 2.76
C LYS A 188 10.48 6.47 3.16
N PHE A 189 10.74 5.90 4.31
CA PHE A 189 12.09 5.61 4.79
C PHE A 189 12.89 4.70 3.84
N ASP A 190 12.20 4.01 2.95
CA ASP A 190 12.70 3.11 1.91
C ASP A 190 13.06 3.81 0.59
N GLU A 191 12.71 5.10 0.42
CA GLU A 191 13.08 5.89 -0.76
C GLU A 191 14.51 6.44 -0.60
N LYS A 192 15.48 5.89 -1.35
CA LYS A 192 16.91 6.31 -1.31
C LYS A 192 17.09 7.75 -1.81
N ARG A 193 16.79 8.70 -0.97
CA ARG A 193 16.86 10.13 -1.24
C ARG A 193 17.25 10.91 0.01
N GLU A 194 17.96 12.04 -0.18
CA GLU A 194 18.23 12.98 0.92
C GLU A 194 16.94 13.49 1.57
N LYS A 195 17.05 13.88 2.85
CA LYS A 195 15.94 14.45 3.60
C LYS A 195 15.36 15.66 2.88
N HIS A 196 14.09 15.63 2.60
CA HIS A 196 13.35 16.71 1.95
C HIS A 196 11.91 16.78 2.47
N SER A 197 11.24 17.90 2.20
CA SER A 197 9.84 18.09 2.56
C SER A 197 8.96 18.26 1.32
N VAL A 198 7.77 17.69 1.36
CA VAL A 198 6.77 17.81 0.30
C VAL A 198 5.46 18.28 0.91
N THR A 199 4.88 19.34 0.36
CA THR A 199 3.57 19.83 0.80
C THR A 199 2.47 19.27 -0.09
N VAL A 200 1.50 18.60 0.52
CA VAL A 200 0.33 18.02 -0.13
C VAL A 200 -0.91 18.47 0.63
N ASN A 201 -1.84 19.14 -0.05
CA ASN A 201 -3.09 19.64 0.56
C ASN A 201 -2.85 20.44 1.86
N ASN A 202 -1.88 21.37 1.84
CA ASN A 202 -1.46 22.21 2.96
C ASN A 202 -0.84 21.47 4.16
N VAL A 203 -0.53 20.20 4.02
CA VAL A 203 0.22 19.41 5.00
C VAL A 203 1.64 19.23 4.49
N THR A 204 2.63 19.68 5.25
CA THR A 204 4.05 19.45 4.93
C THR A 204 4.47 18.12 5.55
N LEU A 205 5.01 17.24 4.73
CA LEU A 205 5.50 15.92 5.13
C LEU A 205 7.00 15.84 4.92
N THR A 206 7.72 15.44 5.94
CA THR A 206 9.16 15.16 5.85
C THR A 206 9.35 13.73 5.34
N LYS A 207 10.32 13.56 4.45
CA LYS A 207 10.76 12.27 3.92
C LYS A 207 12.27 12.17 4.07
N ALA A 208 12.76 11.08 4.59
CA ALA A 208 14.17 10.82 4.72
C ALA A 208 14.45 9.33 4.64
N TYR A 209 15.45 8.96 3.86
CA TYR A 209 15.92 7.59 3.81
C TYR A 209 16.51 7.17 5.15
N ASN A 210 16.14 5.99 5.61
CA ASN A 210 16.76 5.32 6.76
C ASN A 210 17.30 3.98 6.28
N LYS A 211 18.63 3.88 6.18
CA LYS A 211 19.30 2.69 5.66
C LYS A 211 18.97 1.44 6.48
N ASN A 212 19.04 1.54 7.80
CA ASN A 212 18.79 0.38 8.68
C ASN A 212 17.35 -0.11 8.56
N ALA A 213 16.37 0.81 8.59
CA ALA A 213 14.96 0.47 8.42
C ALA A 213 14.66 -0.11 7.03
N HIS A 214 15.32 0.38 5.98
CA HIS A 214 15.17 -0.15 4.64
C HIS A 214 15.76 -1.56 4.53
N GLU A 215 16.99 -1.77 5.01
CA GLU A 215 17.66 -3.08 4.98
C GLU A 215 16.91 -4.13 5.81
N ASP A 216 16.34 -3.76 6.95
CA ASP A 216 15.52 -4.65 7.78
C ASP A 216 14.16 -4.96 7.15
N SER A 217 13.66 -4.11 6.26
CA SER A 217 12.36 -4.29 5.58
C SER A 217 12.41 -5.21 4.35
N ILE A 218 13.63 -5.59 3.90
CA ILE A 218 13.86 -6.53 2.80
C ILE A 218 13.80 -7.96 3.31
#